data_79c3ee588da54da105919ebfed6f3272
#
_entry.id   79c3ee588da54da105919ebfed6f3272
#
_cell.length_a   1.000
_cell.length_b   1.000
_cell.length_c   1.000
_cell.angle_alpha   90.00
_cell.angle_beta   90.00
_cell.angle_gamma   90.00
#
_symmetry.space_group_name_H-M   'P 1'
#
loop_
_entity.id
_entity.type
_entity.pdbx_description
1 polymer ?
#
loop_
_entity_poly.entity_id
_entity_poly.type
_entity_poly.pdbx_seq_one_letter_code
_entity_poly.pdbx_strand_id
1 'polypeptide(L)' 'MKKLCYFINSDWYFDLHWTDRAIAARDAGYEIHIISHFVDDKIAEKFRTLGFVCHNIPL' A
#
# COMPACT_ATOMS: atom_id res chain seq x y z
N MET A 1 3.32 11.41 13.84
CA MET A 1 3.38 10.09 13.21
C MET A 1 4.20 10.18 11.93
N LYS A 2 5.13 9.27 11.75
CA LYS A 2 5.95 9.23 10.55
C LYS A 2 5.21 8.57 9.41
N LYS A 3 5.40 9.08 8.20
CA LYS A 3 4.78 8.54 6.99
C LYS A 3 5.81 7.75 6.21
N LEU A 4 5.40 6.59 5.70
CA LEU A 4 6.23 5.75 4.85
C LEU A 4 5.49 5.55 3.53
N CYS A 5 6.09 6.00 2.44
CA CYS A 5 5.46 5.94 1.12
C CYS A 5 6.12 4.87 0.27
N TYR A 6 5.30 3.98 -0.28
CA TYR A 6 5.74 2.99 -1.25
C TYR A 6 5.27 3.43 -2.64
N PHE A 7 6.20 3.62 -3.53
CA PHE A 7 5.92 3.97 -4.93
C PHE A 7 6.17 2.72 -5.76
N ILE A 8 5.11 2.12 -6.30
CA ILE A 8 5.21 0.82 -6.95
C ILE A 8 4.59 0.84 -8.34
N ASN A 9 5.12 -0.01 -9.23
CA ASN A 9 4.63 -0.13 -10.59
C ASN A 9 3.41 -1.05 -10.69
N SER A 10 3.27 -1.98 -9.76
CA SER A 10 2.25 -3.00 -9.84
C SER A 10 1.68 -3.28 -8.46
N ASP A 11 0.36 -3.09 -8.32
CA ASP A 11 -0.32 -3.30 -7.05
C ASP A 11 -0.29 -4.78 -6.62
N TRP A 12 -0.49 -5.71 -7.57
CA TRP A 12 -0.49 -7.13 -7.25
C TRP A 12 0.89 -7.62 -6.82
N TYR A 13 1.95 -7.06 -7.40
CA TYR A 13 3.31 -7.43 -7.02
C TYR A 13 3.61 -6.99 -5.58
N PHE A 14 3.19 -5.78 -5.22
CA PHE A 14 3.35 -5.30 -3.86
C PHE A 14 2.56 -6.18 -2.89
N ASP A 15 1.32 -6.50 -3.22
CA ASP A 15 0.49 -7.34 -2.38
C ASP A 15 1.14 -8.70 -2.11
N LEU A 16 1.77 -9.27 -3.13
CA LEU A 16 2.37 -10.59 -3.02
C LEU A 16 3.67 -10.59 -2.21
N HIS A 17 4.48 -9.54 -2.32
CA HIS A 17 5.85 -9.56 -1.80
C HIS A 17 6.11 -8.59 -0.66
N TRP A 18 5.35 -7.52 -0.52
CA TRP A 18 5.71 -6.43 0.39
C TRP A 18 4.67 -6.14 1.47
N THR A 19 3.50 -6.75 1.39
CA THR A 19 2.41 -6.45 2.33
C THR A 19 2.83 -6.73 3.77
N ASP A 20 3.51 -7.84 4.03
CA ASP A 20 3.94 -8.19 5.38
C ASP A 20 4.88 -7.14 5.96
N ARG A 21 5.78 -6.62 5.14
CA ARG A 21 6.71 -5.57 5.58
C ARG A 21 5.99 -4.27 5.87
N ALA A 22 5.01 -3.93 5.04
CA ALA A 22 4.20 -2.74 5.26
C ALA A 22 3.36 -2.85 6.53
N ILE A 23 2.83 -4.03 6.81
CA ILE A 23 2.09 -4.28 8.04
C ILE A 23 3.00 -4.12 9.26
N ALA A 24 4.21 -4.65 9.19
CA ALA A 24 5.17 -4.51 10.28
C ALA A 24 5.51 -3.04 10.54
N ALA A 25 5.69 -2.26 9.49
CA ALA A 25 5.95 -0.83 9.62
C ALA A 25 4.75 -0.10 10.22
N ARG A 26 3.54 -0.45 9.78
CA ARG A 26 2.32 0.12 10.36
C ARG A 26 2.26 -0.15 11.86
N ASP A 27 2.53 -1.38 12.26
CA ASP A 27 2.49 -1.77 13.66
C ASP A 27 3.57 -1.08 14.49
N ALA A 28 4.64 -0.65 13.83
CA ALA A 28 5.71 0.13 14.47
C ALA A 28 5.38 1.62 14.58
N GLY A 29 4.21 2.04 14.13
CA GLY A 29 3.75 3.41 14.28
C GLY A 29 3.86 4.27 13.03
N TYR A 30 4.14 3.69 11.87
CA TYR A 30 4.21 4.43 10.61
C TYR A 30 2.84 4.50 9.95
N GLU A 31 2.55 5.65 9.34
CA GLU A 31 1.41 5.79 8.44
C GLU A 31 1.86 5.33 7.05
N ILE A 32 1.21 4.30 6.53
CA ILE A 32 1.63 3.64 5.29
C ILE A 32 0.84 4.21 4.11
N HIS A 33 1.55 4.73 3.12
CA HIS A 33 0.97 5.24 1.88
C HIS A 33 1.46 4.40 0.72
N ILE A 34 0.54 3.93 -0.10
CA ILE A 34 0.82 3.13 -1.29
C ILE A 34 0.48 3.98 -2.51
N ILE A 35 1.46 4.28 -3.33
CA ILE A 35 1.28 5.07 -4.55
C ILE A 35 1.51 4.16 -5.74
N SER A 36 0.46 3.87 -6.49
CA SER A 36 0.53 2.93 -7.61
C SER A 36 -0.62 3.15 -8.58
N HIS A 37 -0.49 2.57 -9.76
CA HIS A 37 -1.63 2.42 -10.66
C HIS A 37 -2.37 1.14 -10.25
N PHE A 38 -3.50 1.29 -9.59
CA PHE A 38 -4.28 0.16 -9.13
C PHE A 38 -5.18 -0.33 -10.26
N VAL A 39 -4.86 -1.51 -10.76
CA VAL A 39 -5.64 -2.17 -11.82
C VAL A 39 -6.87 -2.85 -11.24
N ASP A 40 -6.74 -3.38 -10.03
CA ASP A 40 -7.80 -4.12 -9.37
C ASP A 40 -8.24 -3.40 -8.09
N ASP A 41 -9.50 -2.98 -8.07
CA ASP A 41 -10.07 -2.29 -6.92
C ASP A 41 -10.07 -3.15 -5.66
N LYS A 42 -10.08 -4.47 -5.82
CA LYS A 42 -10.06 -5.39 -4.68
C LYS A 42 -8.75 -5.29 -3.92
N ILE A 43 -7.64 -5.12 -4.63
CA ILE A 43 -6.34 -4.97 -3.98
C ILE A 43 -6.26 -3.64 -3.25
N ALA A 44 -6.73 -2.56 -3.86
CA ALA A 44 -6.75 -1.25 -3.20
C ALA A 44 -7.63 -1.29 -1.94
N GLU A 45 -8.77 -1.96 -2.03
CA GLU A 45 -9.67 -2.09 -0.88
C GLU A 45 -9.04 -2.93 0.22
N LYS A 46 -8.33 -3.99 -0.13
CA LYS A 46 -7.60 -4.78 0.85
C LYS A 46 -6.58 -3.93 1.60
N PHE A 47 -5.83 -3.10 0.89
CA PHE A 47 -4.85 -2.22 1.53
C PHE A 47 -5.53 -1.22 2.45
N ARG A 48 -6.66 -0.66 2.05
CA ARG A 48 -7.41 0.26 2.91
C ARG A 48 -7.90 -0.43 4.16
N THR A 49 -8.33 -1.68 4.05
CA THR A 49 -8.75 -2.47 5.21
C THR A 49 -7.59 -2.70 6.18
N LEU A 50 -6.37 -2.80 5.67
CA LEU A 50 -5.19 -2.92 6.50
C LEU A 50 -4.75 -1.59 7.12
N GLY A 51 -5.44 -0.51 6.82
CA GLY A 51 -5.10 0.81 7.33
C GLY A 51 -4.14 1.60 6.47
N PHE A 52 -3.85 1.13 5.26
CA PHE A 52 -2.98 1.84 4.32
C PHE A 52 -3.75 2.91 3.58
N VAL A 53 -3.08 4.02 3.26
CA VAL A 53 -3.64 5.07 2.41
C VAL A 53 -3.20 4.82 0.97
N CYS A 54 -4.15 4.64 0.08
CA CYS A 54 -3.87 4.30 -1.31
C CYS A 54 -4.03 5.53 -2.20
N HIS A 55 -3.02 5.78 -3.04
CA HIS A 55 -3.04 6.86 -4.02
C HIS A 55 -2.95 6.26 -5.40
N ASN A 56 -4.00 6.42 -6.21
CA ASN A 56 -4.02 5.87 -7.56
C ASN A 56 -3.39 6.86 -8.53
N ILE A 57 -2.44 6.38 -9.32
CA ILE A 57 -1.80 7.17 -10.36
C ILE A 57 -2.42 6.77 -11.69
N PRO A 58 -3.03 7.69 -12.43
CA PRO A 58 -3.53 7.37 -13.79
C PRO A 58 -2.35 7.19 -14.75
N LEU A 59 -2.41 6.16 -15.55
CA LEU A 59 -1.42 5.90 -16.59
C LEU A 59 -1.97 6.20 -17.98
#